data_58f82353455a0be339c6ebfdbc83d058
#
_entry.id   58f82353455a0be339c6ebfdbc83d058
#
_cell.length_a   1.000
_cell.length_b   1.000
_cell.length_c   1.000
_cell.angle_alpha   90.00
_cell.angle_beta   90.00
_cell.angle_gamma   90.00
#
_symmetry.space_group_name_H-M   'P 1'
#
loop_
_entity.id
_entity.type
_entity.pdbx_description
1 polymer ?
#
loop_
_entity_poly.entity_id
_entity_poly.type
_entity_poly.pdbx_seq_one_letter_code
_entity_poly.pdbx_strand_id
1 'polypeptide(L)'
;MKTPYQFLALIVLAIFTQLELTAAPKKLGYPSFLSPHARPILVHEGRVFVANTPSDTVDVIDAKSRKITRRIDVGIDPVSLAIRPDGRELWVANHVSDSVSVIDINPKSRTYLRVVDTVQDFDLRTKATRFDEPVGIAFASNE
;
A
#
# COMPACT_ATOMS: atom_id res chain seq x y z
N MET A 1 -58.13 35.71 -15.06
CA MET A 1 -58.03 34.31 -15.56
C MET A 1 -56.56 34.06 -15.87
N LYS A 2 -55.90 33.18 -15.11
CA LYS A 2 -54.51 32.78 -15.39
C LYS A 2 -54.52 31.81 -16.57
N THR A 3 -53.68 32.02 -17.56
CA THR A 3 -53.61 31.20 -18.77
C THR A 3 -53.07 29.81 -18.45
N PRO A 4 -53.52 28.74 -19.13
CA PRO A 4 -53.13 27.36 -18.84
C PRO A 4 -51.60 27.14 -18.90
N TYR A 5 -50.86 27.96 -19.61
CA TYR A 5 -49.40 27.92 -19.73
C TYR A 5 -48.67 28.30 -18.42
N GLN A 6 -49.29 29.12 -17.56
CA GLN A 6 -48.69 29.48 -16.27
C GLN A 6 -48.70 28.32 -15.27
N PHE A 7 -49.70 27.45 -15.37
CA PHE A 7 -49.75 26.23 -14.53
C PHE A 7 -48.74 25.19 -15.03
N LEU A 8 -48.55 25.07 -16.35
CA LEU A 8 -47.58 24.12 -16.91
C LEU A 8 -46.15 24.52 -16.55
N ALA A 9 -45.82 25.81 -16.60
CA ALA A 9 -44.53 26.33 -16.21
C ALA A 9 -44.20 26.10 -14.71
N LEU A 10 -45.21 26.23 -13.84
CA LEU A 10 -45.05 25.92 -12.39
C LEU A 10 -44.84 24.47 -12.10
N ILE A 11 -45.51 23.55 -12.84
CA ILE A 11 -45.33 22.10 -12.68
C ILE A 11 -43.95 21.68 -13.16
N VAL A 12 -43.48 22.20 -14.28
CA VAL A 12 -42.13 21.90 -14.80
C VAL A 12 -41.07 22.43 -13.86
N LEU A 13 -41.23 23.64 -13.29
CA LEU A 13 -40.30 24.20 -12.31
C LEU A 13 -40.27 23.36 -11.01
N ALA A 14 -41.45 22.88 -10.54
CA ALA A 14 -41.53 22.03 -9.36
C ALA A 14 -40.89 20.67 -9.58
N ILE A 15 -40.94 20.12 -10.79
CA ILE A 15 -40.27 18.83 -11.14
C ILE A 15 -38.76 19.02 -11.18
N PHE A 16 -38.26 20.18 -11.69
CA PHE A 16 -36.82 20.46 -11.71
C PHE A 16 -36.23 20.74 -10.33
N THR A 17 -37.00 21.31 -9.40
CA THR A 17 -36.53 21.51 -8.01
C THR A 17 -36.54 20.28 -7.15
N GLN A 18 -37.20 19.19 -7.56
CA GLN A 18 -37.20 17.91 -6.86
C GLN A 18 -36.08 16.98 -7.32
N LEU A 19 -35.33 17.34 -8.37
CA LEU A 19 -34.13 16.62 -8.80
C LEU A 19 -32.89 17.16 -8.09
N GLU A 20 -32.99 17.36 -6.78
CA GLU A 20 -31.84 17.26 -5.91
C GLU A 20 -31.44 15.80 -5.93
N LEU A 21 -30.56 15.47 -6.88
CA LEU A 21 -29.84 14.21 -6.88
C LEU A 21 -28.98 14.23 -5.61
N THR A 22 -29.59 13.84 -4.50
CA THR A 22 -28.85 13.44 -3.30
C THR A 22 -28.08 12.18 -3.69
N ALA A 23 -26.98 12.39 -4.42
CA ALA A 23 -25.93 11.40 -4.44
C ALA A 23 -25.55 11.22 -2.97
N ALA A 24 -26.14 10.19 -2.35
CA ALA A 24 -25.68 9.75 -1.05
C ALA A 24 -24.15 9.70 -1.16
N PRO A 25 -23.40 10.29 -0.21
CA PRO A 25 -21.96 10.25 -0.26
C PRO A 25 -21.60 8.79 -0.45
N LYS A 26 -20.99 8.46 -1.60
CA LYS A 26 -20.50 7.13 -1.89
C LYS A 26 -19.64 6.81 -0.68
N LYS A 27 -20.11 5.93 0.19
CA LYS A 27 -19.30 5.43 1.29
C LYS A 27 -18.07 4.89 0.59
N LEU A 28 -16.99 5.66 0.59
CA LEU A 28 -15.68 5.16 0.27
C LEU A 28 -15.45 4.10 1.33
N GLY A 29 -15.81 2.85 0.99
CA GLY A 29 -15.42 1.72 1.80
C GLY A 29 -13.91 1.77 1.80
N TYR A 30 -13.33 2.14 2.94
CA TYR A 30 -11.91 1.88 3.13
C TYR A 30 -11.77 0.37 2.99
N PRO A 31 -10.92 -0.11 2.08
CA PRO A 31 -10.67 -1.53 2.01
C PRO A 31 -10.19 -1.95 3.40
N SER A 32 -10.94 -2.81 4.06
CA SER A 32 -10.49 -3.43 5.28
C SER A 32 -9.48 -4.49 4.86
N PHE A 33 -8.19 -4.20 5.04
CA PHE A 33 -7.15 -5.19 4.82
C PHE A 33 -7.21 -6.15 6.01
N LEU A 34 -7.56 -7.38 5.74
CA LEU A 34 -7.60 -8.46 6.73
C LEU A 34 -6.20 -9.03 6.99
N SER A 35 -5.21 -8.60 6.21
CA SER A 35 -3.84 -9.08 6.32
C SER A 35 -3.20 -8.66 7.65
N PRO A 36 -2.63 -9.59 8.40
CA PRO A 36 -2.03 -9.29 9.69
C PRO A 36 -0.72 -8.51 9.51
N HIS A 37 -0.67 -7.27 9.98
CA HIS A 37 0.55 -6.48 9.98
C HIS A 37 1.45 -6.89 11.16
N ALA A 38 2.57 -7.55 10.89
CA ALA A 38 3.49 -7.98 11.95
C ALA A 38 4.47 -6.85 12.34
N ARG A 39 5.10 -6.20 11.38
CA ARG A 39 6.01 -5.07 11.61
C ARG A 39 5.97 -4.09 10.43
N PRO A 40 4.90 -3.32 10.25
CA PRO A 40 4.73 -2.46 9.08
C PRO A 40 5.58 -1.18 9.13
N ILE A 41 6.19 -0.84 10.26
CA ILE A 41 7.01 0.36 10.45
C ILE A 41 8.35 -0.02 11.06
N LEU A 42 9.42 0.56 10.53
CA LEU A 42 10.79 0.33 11.01
C LEU A 42 11.61 1.61 10.90
N VAL A 43 12.43 1.89 11.92
CA VAL A 43 13.34 3.06 11.94
C VAL A 43 14.77 2.59 11.81
N HIS A 44 15.53 3.20 10.90
CA HIS A 44 16.94 2.91 10.70
C HIS A 44 17.67 4.13 10.15
N GLU A 45 18.81 4.47 10.75
CA GLU A 45 19.71 5.57 10.33
C GLU A 45 18.99 6.88 9.96
N GLY A 46 18.07 7.32 10.84
CA GLY A 46 17.32 8.57 10.64
C GLY A 46 16.24 8.52 9.55
N ARG A 47 15.90 7.33 9.07
CA ARG A 47 14.79 7.08 8.15
C ARG A 47 13.74 6.22 8.81
N VAL A 48 12.49 6.47 8.45
CA VAL A 48 11.35 5.63 8.80
C VAL A 48 10.86 4.95 7.53
N PHE A 49 10.83 3.62 7.53
CA PHE A 49 10.27 2.80 6.46
C PHE A 49 8.87 2.38 6.86
N VAL A 50 7.91 2.56 5.97
CA VAL A 50 6.50 2.24 6.21
C VAL A 50 6.00 1.35 5.09
N ALA A 51 5.57 0.14 5.42
CA ALA A 51 4.84 -0.73 4.50
C ALA A 51 3.44 -0.13 4.28
N ASN A 52 3.15 0.26 3.06
CA ASN A 52 1.90 0.89 2.68
C ASN A 52 1.05 -0.13 1.91
N THR A 53 0.42 -1.01 2.65
CA THR A 53 -0.34 -2.16 2.16
C THR A 53 -1.34 -1.82 1.06
N PRO A 54 -2.16 -0.74 1.16
CA PRO A 54 -3.14 -0.41 0.11
C PRO A 54 -2.55 0.02 -1.23
N SER A 55 -1.28 0.34 -1.29
CA SER A 55 -0.63 0.86 -2.50
C SER A 55 0.56 0.03 -2.96
N ASP A 56 0.80 -1.13 -2.33
CA ASP A 56 1.88 -2.05 -2.69
C ASP A 56 3.26 -1.38 -2.70
N THR A 57 3.49 -0.49 -1.73
CA THR A 57 4.72 0.30 -1.66
C THR A 57 5.34 0.31 -0.27
N VAL A 58 6.64 0.66 -0.22
CA VAL A 58 7.33 1.10 0.99
C VAL A 58 7.62 2.59 0.87
N ASP A 59 7.07 3.39 1.77
CA ASP A 59 7.41 4.80 1.89
C ASP A 59 8.66 4.97 2.77
N VAL A 60 9.60 5.78 2.29
CA VAL A 60 10.80 6.18 3.02
C VAL A 60 10.64 7.62 3.48
N ILE A 61 10.61 7.83 4.78
CA ILE A 61 10.39 9.13 5.41
C ILE A 61 11.69 9.56 6.09
N ASP A 62 12.13 10.77 5.83
CA ASP A 62 13.23 11.39 6.60
C ASP A 62 12.71 11.78 7.99
N ALA A 63 13.31 11.22 9.04
CA ALA A 63 12.84 11.40 10.41
C ALA A 63 12.96 12.85 10.92
N LYS A 64 13.90 13.63 10.39
CA LYS A 64 14.13 15.03 10.79
C LYS A 64 13.13 15.97 10.13
N SER A 65 12.98 15.88 8.81
CA SER A 65 12.08 16.74 8.03
C SER A 65 10.63 16.24 8.06
N ARG A 66 10.39 14.98 8.42
CA ARG A 66 9.10 14.29 8.41
C ARG A 66 8.46 14.24 7.01
N LYS A 67 9.28 14.28 5.97
CA LYS A 67 8.83 14.24 4.58
C LYS A 67 9.11 12.88 3.96
N ILE A 68 8.20 12.41 3.12
CA ILE A 68 8.44 11.25 2.26
C ILE A 68 9.52 11.65 1.26
N THR A 69 10.64 10.94 1.27
CA THR A 69 11.78 11.17 0.38
C THR A 69 11.77 10.21 -0.80
N ARG A 70 11.16 9.04 -0.63
CA ARG A 70 11.05 8.02 -1.67
C ARG A 70 9.82 7.16 -1.43
N ARG A 71 9.20 6.69 -2.52
CA ARG A 71 8.23 5.60 -2.54
C ARG A 71 8.81 4.50 -3.41
N ILE A 72 8.76 3.25 -2.94
CA ILE A 72 9.37 2.09 -3.59
C ILE A 72 8.27 1.08 -3.81
N ASP A 73 8.02 0.72 -5.08
CA ASP A 73 7.08 -0.33 -5.43
C ASP A 73 7.64 -1.69 -5.00
N VAL A 74 6.81 -2.53 -4.40
CA VAL A 74 7.15 -3.88 -3.91
C VAL A 74 6.11 -4.89 -4.39
N GLY A 75 6.07 -6.08 -3.79
CA GLY A 75 4.99 -7.04 -4.08
C GLY A 75 3.65 -6.63 -3.48
N ILE A 76 2.60 -7.40 -3.79
CA ILE A 76 1.24 -7.09 -3.38
C ILE A 76 1.06 -7.33 -1.88
N ASP A 77 0.43 -6.38 -1.21
CA ASP A 77 0.05 -6.43 0.20
C ASP A 77 1.26 -6.54 1.15
N PRO A 78 2.18 -5.54 1.17
CA PRO A 78 3.32 -5.54 2.08
C PRO A 78 2.86 -5.39 3.53
N VAL A 79 3.27 -6.31 4.43
CA VAL A 79 2.77 -6.40 5.82
C VAL A 79 3.86 -6.40 6.88
N SER A 80 5.12 -6.65 6.51
CA SER A 80 6.22 -6.72 7.46
C SER A 80 7.54 -6.30 6.86
N LEU A 81 8.36 -5.64 7.67
CA LEU A 81 9.68 -5.12 7.33
C LEU A 81 10.74 -5.71 8.27
N ALA A 82 11.89 -6.09 7.74
CA ALA A 82 13.07 -6.44 8.53
C ALA A 82 14.34 -5.92 7.85
N ILE A 83 15.29 -5.41 8.65
CA ILE A 83 16.61 -5.01 8.14
C ILE A 83 17.58 -6.13 8.40
N ARG A 84 18.37 -6.48 7.37
CA ARG A 84 19.48 -7.42 7.50
C ARG A 84 20.48 -6.90 8.54
N PRO A 85 21.09 -7.76 9.37
CA PRO A 85 21.96 -7.32 10.48
C PRO A 85 23.12 -6.40 10.09
N ASP A 86 23.59 -6.47 8.85
CA ASP A 86 24.64 -5.57 8.32
C ASP A 86 24.12 -4.17 7.93
N GLY A 87 22.82 -3.89 8.06
CA GLY A 87 22.19 -2.62 7.77
C GLY A 87 22.11 -2.25 6.29
N ARG A 88 22.35 -3.19 5.36
CA ARG A 88 22.44 -2.87 3.92
C ARG A 88 21.19 -3.19 3.12
N GLU A 89 20.31 -4.04 3.64
CA GLU A 89 19.10 -4.48 2.96
C GLU A 89 17.89 -4.37 3.88
N LEU A 90 16.79 -3.92 3.29
CA LEU A 90 15.45 -3.99 3.87
C LEU A 90 14.67 -5.06 3.13
N TRP A 91 14.15 -6.01 3.89
CA TRP A 91 13.34 -7.13 3.40
C TRP A 91 11.88 -6.86 3.72
N VAL A 92 10.99 -7.08 2.75
CA VAL A 92 9.56 -6.75 2.80
C VAL A 92 8.75 -8.00 2.51
N ALA A 93 7.97 -8.48 3.49
CA ALA A 93 7.02 -9.57 3.26
C ALA A 93 5.79 -9.03 2.53
N ASN A 94 5.51 -9.59 1.36
CA ASN A 94 4.37 -9.26 0.52
C ASN A 94 3.36 -10.42 0.61
N HIS A 95 2.33 -10.22 1.40
CA HIS A 95 1.42 -11.29 1.83
C HIS A 95 0.67 -11.93 0.66
N VAL A 96 0.03 -11.13 -0.20
CA VAL A 96 -0.81 -11.64 -1.28
C VAL A 96 -0.02 -12.10 -2.51
N SER A 97 1.18 -11.56 -2.74
CA SER A 97 2.02 -11.99 -3.86
C SER A 97 3.00 -13.11 -3.52
N ASP A 98 2.87 -13.76 -2.35
CA ASP A 98 3.71 -14.88 -1.93
C ASP A 98 5.20 -14.63 -2.17
N SER A 99 5.67 -13.46 -1.76
CA SER A 99 7.02 -13.00 -2.07
C SER A 99 7.65 -12.18 -0.96
N VAL A 100 8.97 -12.05 -1.03
CA VAL A 100 9.72 -11.07 -0.23
C VAL A 100 10.52 -10.18 -1.16
N SER A 101 10.25 -8.89 -1.15
CA SER A 101 11.07 -7.91 -1.85
C SER A 101 12.30 -7.55 -1.04
N VAL A 102 13.47 -7.49 -1.68
CA VAL A 102 14.73 -7.08 -1.07
C VAL A 102 15.10 -5.70 -1.63
N ILE A 103 15.17 -4.71 -0.76
CA ILE A 103 15.50 -3.32 -1.09
C ILE A 103 16.91 -3.01 -0.62
N ASP A 104 17.75 -2.50 -1.50
CA ASP A 104 19.08 -1.99 -1.13
C ASP A 104 18.93 -0.66 -0.37
N ILE A 105 19.34 -0.64 0.89
CA ILE A 105 19.31 0.56 1.74
C ILE A 105 20.71 1.10 2.07
N ASN A 106 21.77 0.57 1.42
CA ASN A 106 23.12 1.08 1.56
C ASN A 106 23.27 2.43 0.82
N PRO A 107 23.47 3.55 1.50
CA PRO A 107 23.54 4.88 0.87
C PRO A 107 24.73 5.05 -0.08
N LYS A 108 25.72 4.15 -0.03
CA LYS A 108 26.88 4.16 -0.93
C LYS A 108 26.67 3.34 -2.20
N SER A 109 25.54 2.64 -2.31
CA SER A 109 25.24 1.78 -3.45
C SER A 109 24.64 2.57 -4.62
N ARG A 110 24.89 2.10 -5.84
CA ARG A 110 24.23 2.62 -7.07
C ARG A 110 22.75 2.24 -7.15
N THR A 111 22.34 1.20 -6.44
CA THR A 111 20.97 0.68 -6.36
C THR A 111 20.24 1.14 -5.11
N TYR A 112 20.79 2.13 -4.41
CA TYR A 112 20.21 2.69 -3.20
C TYR A 112 18.73 3.04 -3.37
N LEU A 113 17.89 2.55 -2.44
CA LEU A 113 16.42 2.66 -2.43
C LEU A 113 15.76 2.09 -3.69
N ARG A 114 16.26 0.95 -4.16
CA ARG A 114 15.64 0.15 -5.22
C ARG A 114 15.47 -1.29 -4.77
N VAL A 115 14.44 -1.94 -5.27
CA VAL A 115 14.32 -3.41 -5.19
C VAL A 115 15.43 -4.02 -6.02
N VAL A 116 16.23 -4.88 -5.41
CA VAL A 116 17.37 -5.55 -6.05
C VAL A 116 17.14 -7.04 -6.22
N ASP A 117 16.18 -7.60 -5.48
CA ASP A 117 15.80 -9.00 -5.59
C ASP A 117 14.35 -9.20 -5.12
N THR A 118 13.73 -10.30 -5.59
CA THR A 118 12.43 -10.75 -5.14
C THR A 118 12.50 -12.26 -4.89
N VAL A 119 12.43 -12.64 -3.62
CA VAL A 119 12.42 -14.03 -3.21
C VAL A 119 11.02 -14.60 -3.37
N GLN A 120 10.90 -15.65 -4.17
CA GLN A 120 9.67 -16.37 -4.45
C GLN A 120 9.99 -17.85 -4.65
N ASP A 121 9.19 -18.76 -4.09
CA ASP A 121 9.34 -20.21 -4.33
C ASP A 121 8.09 -20.74 -5.05
N PHE A 122 8.02 -20.48 -6.35
CA PHE A 122 6.91 -20.88 -7.20
C PHE A 122 7.31 -22.01 -8.14
N ASP A 123 6.70 -23.19 -7.99
CA ASP A 123 6.88 -24.32 -8.89
C ASP A 123 5.95 -24.17 -10.11
N LEU A 124 6.52 -23.83 -11.26
CA LEU A 124 5.80 -23.67 -12.53
C LEU A 124 5.03 -24.93 -12.98
N ARG A 125 5.49 -26.11 -12.58
CA ARG A 125 4.90 -27.40 -12.97
C ARG A 125 3.65 -27.72 -12.16
N THR A 126 3.72 -27.55 -10.83
CA THR A 126 2.61 -27.85 -9.91
C THR A 126 1.68 -26.68 -9.69
N LYS A 127 2.08 -25.47 -10.10
CA LYS A 127 1.39 -24.21 -9.81
C LYS A 127 1.25 -23.92 -8.32
N ALA A 128 2.09 -24.54 -7.50
CA ALA A 128 2.12 -24.36 -6.06
C ALA A 128 3.28 -23.47 -5.63
N THR A 129 3.10 -22.73 -4.55
CA THR A 129 4.16 -22.06 -3.83
C THR A 129 4.37 -22.75 -2.50
N ARG A 130 5.65 -22.88 -2.05
CA ARG A 130 5.98 -23.30 -0.68
C ARG A 130 6.13 -22.10 0.25
N PHE A 131 6.04 -20.92 -0.33
CA PHE A 131 6.17 -19.63 0.33
C PHE A 131 4.82 -18.92 0.22
N ASP A 132 3.89 -19.30 1.10
CA ASP A 132 2.49 -18.93 1.06
C ASP A 132 2.20 -17.85 2.11
N GLU A 133 1.59 -16.76 1.70
CA GLU A 133 1.10 -15.66 2.53
C GLU A 133 2.09 -15.23 3.66
N PRO A 134 3.34 -14.83 3.36
CA PRO A 134 4.31 -14.46 4.38
C PRO A 134 3.82 -13.26 5.20
N VAL A 135 3.80 -13.38 6.53
CA VAL A 135 3.33 -12.32 7.44
C VAL A 135 4.44 -11.68 8.25
N GLY A 136 5.60 -12.31 8.34
CA GLY A 136 6.70 -11.83 9.16
C GLY A 136 8.07 -12.24 8.64
N ILE A 137 9.08 -11.43 8.95
CA ILE A 137 10.48 -11.68 8.63
C ILE A 137 11.32 -11.47 9.89
N ALA A 138 12.24 -12.38 10.13
CA ALA A 138 13.26 -12.23 11.15
C ALA A 138 14.61 -12.75 10.63
N PHE A 139 15.66 -12.06 11.00
CA PHE A 139 17.02 -12.53 10.77
C PHE A 139 17.54 -13.20 12.04
N ALA A 140 18.08 -14.41 11.90
CA ALA A 140 18.84 -15.04 12.96
C ALA A 140 20.24 -14.40 13.01
N SER A 141 20.73 -14.06 14.21
CA SER A 141 22.14 -13.73 14.40
C SER A 141 22.94 -15.03 14.28
N ASN A 142 23.94 -15.05 13.43
CA ASN A 142 24.96 -16.08 13.47
C ASN A 142 25.89 -15.73 14.62
N GLU A 143 25.57 -16.14 15.83
CA GLU A 143 26.54 -16.18 16.93
C GLU A 143 27.44 -17.41 16.77
#